data_c9094ecbf6565cf4fb5c5936552deabd
#
_entry.id   c9094ecbf6565cf4fb5c5936552deabd
#
_cell.length_a   1.000
_cell.length_b   1.000
_cell.length_c   1.000
_cell.angle_alpha   90.00
_cell.angle_beta   90.00
_cell.angle_gamma   90.00
#
_symmetry.space_group_name_H-M   'P 1'
#
loop_
_entity.id
_entity.type
_entity.pdbx_description
1 polymer ?
#
loop_
_entity_poly.entity_id
_entity_poly.type
_entity_poly.pdbx_seq_one_letter_code
_entity_poly.pdbx_strand_id
1 'polypeptide(L)'
;MVNADDDANAAGSSTFRNISVFEDHSDVYFSRNQVDTYDGNQGDGGTIEVTPDGSTLTVTDNGWRVVELPYDITPSTVVTFDFKSSRLGEFHGIAMDSDLSLNNGETRFALYGTQADSSSNEDYKTYDGSGEFQHITIPVGQYATSGRTNYLVFIADHDAGAKNGESVFRNVRVFDDTNGNLIDDRCDPAL
;
A
#
# COMPACT_ATOMS: atom_id res chain seq x y z
N MET A 1 21.54 13.29 8.14
CA MET A 1 22.83 13.68 8.75
C MET A 1 22.81 15.18 8.98
N VAL A 2 23.08 15.62 10.20
CA VAL A 2 23.15 17.05 10.55
C VAL A 2 24.63 17.40 10.65
N ASN A 3 25.08 18.39 9.91
CA ASN A 3 26.50 18.74 9.82
C ASN A 3 26.72 20.26 10.04
N ALA A 4 27.82 20.61 10.69
CA ALA A 4 28.37 21.96 10.70
C ALA A 4 29.65 21.92 9.87
N ASP A 5 29.69 22.71 8.80
CA ASP A 5 30.85 22.84 7.95
C ASP A 5 31.69 24.04 8.44
N ASP A 6 32.98 23.85 8.56
CA ASP A 6 33.95 24.86 8.98
C ASP A 6 35.02 24.99 7.89
N ASP A 7 34.86 25.96 6.98
CA ASP A 7 35.88 26.34 6.02
C ASP A 7 37.09 26.94 6.74
N ALA A 8 38.27 26.48 6.40
CA ALA A 8 39.52 26.76 7.05
C ALA A 8 39.67 28.22 7.58
N ASN A 9 39.81 28.35 8.90
CA ASN A 9 40.02 29.56 9.70
C ASN A 9 38.78 30.36 10.18
N ALA A 10 37.57 29.84 10.05
CA ALA A 10 36.40 30.40 10.70
C ALA A 10 35.87 29.40 11.75
N ALA A 11 35.78 29.81 13.02
CA ALA A 11 35.13 28.96 14.03
C ALA A 11 33.62 28.91 13.77
N GLY A 12 33.16 27.83 13.15
CA GLY A 12 31.74 27.58 12.91
C GLY A 12 31.06 27.03 14.15
N SER A 13 29.87 27.53 14.48
CA SER A 13 29.02 26.99 15.54
C SER A 13 27.61 26.81 15.02
N SER A 14 27.09 25.59 15.15
CA SER A 14 25.71 25.30 14.81
C SER A 14 24.99 24.70 16.02
N THR A 15 23.89 25.33 16.42
CA THR A 15 23.07 24.87 17.51
C THR A 15 21.75 24.32 16.97
N PHE A 16 21.51 23.04 17.16
CA PHE A 16 20.27 22.37 16.79
C PHE A 16 19.44 22.09 18.04
N ARG A 17 18.16 22.44 18.03
CA ARG A 17 17.23 22.16 19.12
C ARG A 17 15.96 21.52 18.57
N ASN A 18 15.41 20.59 19.35
CA ASN A 18 14.13 19.93 19.04
C ASN A 18 14.11 19.29 17.64
N ILE A 19 15.22 18.67 17.24
CA ILE A 19 15.26 17.89 16.01
C ILE A 19 14.56 16.58 16.31
N SER A 20 13.40 16.38 15.72
CA SER A 20 12.73 15.08 15.70
C SER A 20 12.90 14.50 14.29
N VAL A 21 13.52 13.34 14.20
CA VAL A 21 13.54 12.54 12.97
C VAL A 21 12.41 11.54 13.11
N PHE A 22 11.34 11.78 12.40
CA PHE A 22 10.27 10.80 12.25
C PHE A 22 10.60 9.97 11.01
N GLU A 23 10.71 8.67 11.17
CA GLU A 23 10.51 7.79 10.02
C GLU A 23 9.01 7.86 9.72
N ASP A 24 8.67 8.48 8.60
CA ASP A 24 7.29 8.45 8.10
C ASP A 24 7.04 7.06 7.54
N HIS A 25 6.59 6.15 8.41
CA HIS A 25 6.19 4.79 8.03
C HIS A 25 4.85 4.78 7.30
N SER A 26 4.21 5.94 7.11
CA SER A 26 2.94 6.02 6.42
C SER A 26 3.08 5.81 4.91
N ASP A 27 4.16 6.28 4.32
CA ASP A 27 4.39 6.18 2.87
C ASP A 27 5.04 4.85 2.49
N VAL A 28 4.40 4.11 1.59
CA VAL A 28 4.94 2.88 1.00
C VAL A 28 5.71 3.24 -0.28
N TYR A 29 7.03 3.05 -0.24
CA TYR A 29 7.91 3.23 -1.40
C TYR A 29 8.36 1.88 -1.92
N PHE A 30 7.91 1.49 -3.10
CA PHE A 30 8.19 0.20 -3.72
C PHE A 30 9.68 -0.04 -4.05
N SER A 31 10.50 1.01 -4.06
CA SER A 31 11.96 0.88 -4.21
C SER A 31 12.69 0.60 -2.89
N ARG A 32 12.10 0.99 -1.75
CA ARG A 32 12.64 0.72 -0.41
C ARG A 32 12.11 -0.59 0.15
N ASN A 33 10.84 -0.85 -0.09
CA ASN A 33 10.16 -2.07 0.31
C ASN A 33 10.25 -3.02 -0.88
N GLN A 34 11.07 -4.05 -0.75
CA GLN A 34 11.17 -5.07 -1.78
C GLN A 34 9.77 -5.63 -2.09
N VAL A 35 9.43 -5.70 -3.37
CA VAL A 35 8.18 -6.27 -3.82
C VAL A 35 8.42 -7.74 -4.14
N ASP A 36 7.80 -8.62 -3.36
CA ASP A 36 7.93 -10.07 -3.48
C ASP A 36 6.62 -10.72 -3.95
N THR A 37 6.66 -12.01 -4.24
CA THR A 37 5.48 -12.81 -4.57
C THR A 37 4.77 -13.21 -3.28
N TYR A 38 3.44 -13.02 -3.26
CA TYR A 38 2.60 -13.47 -2.16
C TYR A 38 2.19 -14.94 -2.36
N ASP A 39 2.25 -15.73 -1.28
CA ASP A 39 1.80 -17.13 -1.20
C ASP A 39 2.19 -17.98 -2.44
N GLY A 40 3.45 -18.21 -2.65
CA GLY A 40 4.11 -19.11 -3.62
C GLY A 40 3.35 -19.54 -4.90
N ASN A 41 2.04 -19.72 -4.83
CA ASN A 41 1.17 -20.13 -5.92
C ASN A 41 0.36 -18.98 -6.55
N GLN A 42 0.21 -17.84 -5.88
CA GLN A 42 -0.60 -16.71 -6.35
C GLN A 42 0.18 -15.74 -7.25
N GLY A 43 1.46 -15.95 -7.43
CA GLY A 43 2.31 -15.12 -8.26
C GLY A 43 2.66 -15.71 -9.63
N ASP A 44 2.10 -16.86 -9.97
CA ASP A 44 2.46 -17.61 -11.16
C ASP A 44 2.00 -16.92 -12.44
N GLY A 45 2.93 -16.23 -13.10
CA GLY A 45 2.74 -15.65 -14.42
C GLY A 45 2.50 -14.15 -14.44
N GLY A 46 2.35 -13.48 -13.30
CA GLY A 46 2.29 -12.03 -13.24
C GLY A 46 3.66 -11.37 -13.24
N THR A 47 3.78 -10.21 -13.88
CA THR A 47 4.99 -9.40 -13.85
C THR A 47 4.77 -8.12 -13.03
N ILE A 48 5.87 -7.50 -12.63
CA ILE A 48 5.84 -6.21 -11.95
C ILE A 48 6.72 -5.20 -12.68
N GLU A 49 6.30 -3.94 -12.59
CA GLU A 49 7.14 -2.80 -12.91
C GLU A 49 7.07 -1.80 -11.76
N VAL A 50 8.21 -1.34 -11.28
CA VAL A 50 8.33 -0.28 -10.29
C VAL A 50 9.00 0.91 -10.97
N THR A 51 8.40 2.11 -10.84
CA THR A 51 9.03 3.32 -11.38
C THR A 51 10.38 3.60 -10.72
N PRO A 52 11.32 4.26 -11.42
CA PRO A 52 12.68 4.51 -10.89
C PRO A 52 12.71 5.28 -9.55
N ASP A 53 11.71 6.09 -9.29
CA ASP A 53 11.55 6.81 -8.02
C ASP A 53 10.88 5.96 -6.92
N GLY A 54 10.42 4.75 -7.27
CA GLY A 54 9.75 3.84 -6.35
C GLY A 54 8.33 4.22 -5.95
N SER A 55 7.76 5.22 -6.61
CA SER A 55 6.44 5.75 -6.23
C SER A 55 5.26 4.96 -6.77
N THR A 56 5.45 4.19 -7.85
CA THR A 56 4.39 3.48 -8.54
C THR A 56 4.75 2.01 -8.75
N LEU A 57 3.80 1.14 -8.45
CA LEU A 57 3.85 -0.29 -8.71
C LEU A 57 2.79 -0.64 -9.76
N THR A 58 3.20 -1.32 -10.83
CA THR A 58 2.31 -1.99 -11.77
C THR A 58 2.42 -3.49 -11.59
N VAL A 59 1.30 -4.16 -11.42
CA VAL A 59 1.16 -5.62 -11.39
C VAL A 59 0.35 -6.04 -12.60
N THR A 60 0.83 -7.02 -13.36
CA THR A 60 0.13 -7.47 -14.57
C THR A 60 -0.15 -8.96 -14.56
N ASP A 61 -1.07 -9.35 -15.41
CA ASP A 61 -1.46 -10.72 -15.72
C ASP A 61 -2.13 -11.43 -14.53
N ASN A 62 -1.48 -12.42 -13.92
CA ASN A 62 -1.95 -13.11 -12.73
C ASN A 62 -0.91 -12.95 -11.63
N GLY A 63 -0.99 -11.85 -10.90
CA GLY A 63 0.03 -11.50 -9.91
C GLY A 63 -0.54 -11.02 -8.59
N TRP A 64 -0.16 -11.71 -7.51
CA TRP A 64 -0.29 -11.22 -6.16
C TRP A 64 1.10 -10.85 -5.66
N ARG A 65 1.27 -9.60 -5.27
CA ARG A 65 2.55 -9.02 -4.88
C ARG A 65 2.46 -8.43 -3.49
N VAL A 66 3.51 -8.57 -2.73
CA VAL A 66 3.54 -8.20 -1.33
C VAL A 66 4.72 -7.28 -1.02
N VAL A 67 4.48 -6.32 -0.15
CA VAL A 67 5.53 -5.57 0.54
C VAL A 67 5.46 -5.84 2.04
N GLU A 68 6.61 -5.94 2.68
CA GLU A 68 6.69 -6.01 4.13
C GLU A 68 6.30 -4.64 4.71
N LEU A 69 5.27 -4.63 5.56
CA LEU A 69 4.75 -3.45 6.23
C LEU A 69 4.30 -3.84 7.64
N PRO A 70 5.25 -3.92 8.61
CA PRO A 70 4.90 -4.23 9.98
C PRO A 70 4.16 -3.04 10.62
N TYR A 71 2.84 -3.15 10.73
CA TYR A 71 1.97 -2.09 11.24
C TYR A 71 0.98 -2.64 12.28
N ASP A 72 0.81 -1.93 13.39
CA ASP A 72 -0.18 -2.27 14.41
C ASP A 72 -1.53 -1.62 14.05
N ILE A 73 -2.47 -2.43 13.56
CA ILE A 73 -3.79 -1.96 13.15
C ILE A 73 -4.60 -1.53 14.37
N THR A 74 -5.06 -0.29 14.36
CA THR A 74 -6.00 0.30 15.32
C THR A 74 -7.37 0.50 14.67
N PRO A 75 -8.45 0.78 15.41
CA PRO A 75 -9.75 1.10 14.82
C PRO A 75 -9.75 2.34 13.91
N SER A 76 -8.76 3.23 14.05
CA SER A 76 -8.58 4.43 13.23
C SER A 76 -7.61 4.25 12.07
N THR A 77 -7.02 3.06 11.89
CA THR A 77 -6.08 2.84 10.79
C THR A 77 -6.78 2.92 9.42
N VAL A 78 -6.21 3.71 8.54
CA VAL A 78 -6.64 3.87 7.15
C VAL A 78 -5.51 3.54 6.18
N VAL A 79 -5.87 3.04 5.01
CA VAL A 79 -4.99 2.92 3.84
C VAL A 79 -5.51 3.84 2.76
N THR A 80 -4.65 4.68 2.21
CA THR A 80 -4.97 5.53 1.06
C THR A 80 -4.03 5.25 -0.09
N PHE A 81 -4.53 5.34 -1.30
CA PHE A 81 -3.73 5.17 -2.52
C PHE A 81 -4.49 5.67 -3.74
N ASP A 82 -3.75 5.88 -4.83
CA ASP A 82 -4.36 6.04 -6.15
C ASP A 82 -4.27 4.72 -6.91
N PHE A 83 -5.39 4.29 -7.45
CA PHE A 83 -5.53 3.06 -8.22
C PHE A 83 -5.98 3.35 -9.64
N LYS A 84 -5.46 2.62 -10.62
CA LYS A 84 -6.03 2.51 -11.96
C LYS A 84 -5.82 1.13 -12.54
N SER A 85 -6.64 0.81 -13.55
CA SER A 85 -6.48 -0.36 -14.39
C SER A 85 -6.89 -0.02 -15.82
N SER A 86 -6.11 -0.45 -16.79
CA SER A 86 -6.45 -0.37 -18.22
C SER A 86 -6.94 -1.72 -18.76
N ARG A 87 -6.87 -2.78 -17.96
CA ARG A 87 -7.20 -4.14 -18.36
C ARG A 87 -8.02 -4.83 -17.28
N LEU A 88 -9.23 -5.22 -17.65
CA LEU A 88 -10.13 -5.94 -16.77
C LEU A 88 -9.60 -7.35 -16.51
N GLY A 89 -9.43 -7.70 -15.26
CA GLY A 89 -9.14 -9.05 -14.76
C GLY A 89 -10.32 -9.64 -14.01
N GLU A 90 -10.05 -10.69 -13.27
CA GLU A 90 -11.04 -11.34 -12.40
C GLU A 90 -11.13 -10.59 -11.08
N PHE A 91 -9.99 -10.33 -10.44
CA PHE A 91 -9.93 -9.58 -9.18
C PHE A 91 -8.76 -8.60 -9.17
N HIS A 92 -9.04 -7.34 -8.89
CA HIS A 92 -8.06 -6.30 -8.64
C HIS A 92 -8.31 -5.75 -7.23
N GLY A 93 -7.30 -5.71 -6.41
CA GLY A 93 -7.49 -5.32 -5.02
C GLY A 93 -6.23 -5.12 -4.22
N ILE A 94 -6.43 -4.91 -2.93
CA ILE A 94 -5.38 -4.97 -1.92
C ILE A 94 -5.78 -5.93 -0.81
N ALA A 95 -4.81 -6.40 -0.05
CA ALA A 95 -5.07 -7.11 1.19
C ALA A 95 -4.05 -6.73 2.27
N MET A 96 -4.46 -6.87 3.53
CA MET A 96 -3.56 -6.83 4.68
C MET A 96 -3.48 -8.20 5.29
N ASP A 97 -2.26 -8.64 5.62
CA ASP A 97 -2.02 -9.97 6.13
C ASP A 97 -0.93 -9.97 7.22
N SER A 98 -1.02 -10.92 8.13
CA SER A 98 -0.04 -11.14 9.19
C SER A 98 1.04 -12.16 8.84
N ASP A 99 0.78 -12.98 7.82
CA ASP A 99 1.70 -14.00 7.30
C ASP A 99 1.70 -13.99 5.76
N LEU A 100 2.44 -14.86 5.11
CA LEU A 100 2.51 -14.94 3.64
C LEU A 100 1.66 -16.09 3.09
N SER A 101 0.52 -16.36 3.71
CA SER A 101 -0.28 -17.53 3.39
C SER A 101 -1.74 -17.15 3.14
N LEU A 102 -2.25 -17.47 1.95
CA LEU A 102 -3.66 -17.30 1.60
C LEU A 102 -4.50 -18.34 2.34
N ASN A 103 -4.93 -18.03 3.57
CA ASN A 103 -5.56 -19.00 4.49
C ASN A 103 -6.84 -18.50 5.16
N ASN A 104 -7.43 -17.39 4.69
CA ASN A 104 -8.57 -16.67 5.27
C ASN A 104 -8.25 -15.87 6.56
N GLY A 105 -6.96 -15.64 6.85
CA GLY A 105 -6.51 -14.69 7.88
C GLY A 105 -6.32 -13.28 7.35
N GLU A 106 -6.19 -13.15 6.03
CA GLU A 106 -6.03 -11.88 5.35
C GLU A 106 -7.35 -11.10 5.24
N THR A 107 -7.26 -9.78 5.32
CA THR A 107 -8.40 -8.87 5.07
C THR A 107 -8.26 -8.31 3.66
N ARG A 108 -9.14 -8.73 2.75
CA ARG A 108 -9.10 -8.36 1.31
C ARG A 108 -10.13 -7.31 0.96
N PHE A 109 -9.77 -6.41 0.04
CA PHE A 109 -10.63 -5.35 -0.49
C PHE A 109 -10.62 -5.40 -2.02
N ALA A 110 -11.78 -5.67 -2.61
CA ALA A 110 -11.97 -5.62 -4.05
C ALA A 110 -12.09 -4.17 -4.53
N LEU A 111 -11.41 -3.82 -5.63
CA LEU A 111 -11.44 -2.49 -6.24
C LEU A 111 -12.08 -2.54 -7.63
N TYR A 112 -11.82 -3.61 -8.38
CA TYR A 112 -12.26 -3.80 -9.76
C TYR A 112 -12.23 -5.29 -10.10
N GLY A 113 -12.89 -5.70 -11.20
CA GLY A 113 -12.82 -7.07 -11.70
C GLY A 113 -14.19 -7.71 -11.87
N THR A 114 -14.21 -8.88 -12.53
CA THR A 114 -15.45 -9.63 -12.86
C THR A 114 -15.84 -10.61 -11.78
N GLN A 115 -14.89 -11.07 -10.97
CA GLN A 115 -15.13 -12.08 -9.95
C GLN A 115 -15.81 -11.45 -8.74
N ALA A 116 -16.82 -12.13 -8.21
CA ALA A 116 -17.35 -11.89 -6.87
C ALA A 116 -16.61 -12.79 -5.89
N ASP A 117 -15.91 -12.21 -4.93
CA ASP A 117 -15.20 -12.95 -3.89
C ASP A 117 -15.86 -12.72 -2.53
N SER A 118 -16.60 -13.72 -2.06
CA SER A 118 -17.32 -13.63 -0.77
C SER A 118 -16.41 -13.50 0.46
N SER A 119 -15.11 -13.68 0.29
CA SER A 119 -14.11 -13.50 1.34
C SER A 119 -13.41 -12.14 1.28
N SER A 120 -13.76 -11.29 0.30
CA SER A 120 -13.30 -9.92 0.18
C SER A 120 -14.38 -8.91 0.52
N ASN A 121 -13.97 -7.70 0.90
CA ASN A 121 -14.88 -6.58 1.04
C ASN A 121 -15.12 -5.95 -0.34
N GLU A 122 -16.35 -6.06 -0.85
CA GLU A 122 -16.78 -5.57 -2.16
C GLU A 122 -17.26 -4.10 -2.12
N ASP A 123 -17.34 -3.46 -0.95
CA ASP A 123 -17.83 -2.07 -0.81
C ASP A 123 -16.92 -1.05 -1.52
N TYR A 124 -15.66 -1.42 -1.76
CA TYR A 124 -14.65 -0.60 -2.42
C TYR A 124 -14.50 -0.89 -3.92
N LYS A 125 -15.30 -1.79 -4.47
CA LYS A 125 -15.30 -2.15 -5.90
C LYS A 125 -16.03 -1.09 -6.73
N THR A 126 -15.45 0.11 -6.74
CA THR A 126 -16.06 1.31 -7.33
C THR A 126 -15.32 1.84 -8.56
N TYR A 127 -14.21 1.21 -8.95
CA TYR A 127 -13.45 1.63 -10.12
C TYR A 127 -14.23 1.35 -11.42
N ASP A 128 -14.31 2.35 -12.30
CA ASP A 128 -15.15 2.32 -13.49
C ASP A 128 -14.48 1.76 -14.75
N GLY A 129 -13.18 1.41 -14.66
CA GLY A 129 -12.41 0.91 -15.80
C GLY A 129 -11.95 2.00 -16.78
N SER A 130 -11.98 3.26 -16.37
CA SER A 130 -11.63 4.42 -17.23
C SER A 130 -10.16 4.46 -17.67
N GLY A 131 -9.26 3.74 -16.99
CA GLY A 131 -7.81 3.85 -17.20
C GLY A 131 -7.18 5.07 -16.50
N GLU A 132 -7.99 5.91 -15.85
CA GLU A 132 -7.52 7.06 -15.09
C GLU A 132 -7.33 6.72 -13.60
N PHE A 133 -6.46 7.43 -12.91
CA PHE A 133 -6.29 7.22 -11.47
C PHE A 133 -7.49 7.69 -10.68
N GLN A 134 -7.99 6.82 -9.82
CA GLN A 134 -8.97 7.12 -8.78
C GLN A 134 -8.30 7.07 -7.41
N HIS A 135 -8.50 8.09 -6.59
CA HIS A 135 -8.07 8.09 -5.19
C HIS A 135 -9.02 7.22 -4.36
N ILE A 136 -8.47 6.32 -3.56
CA ILE A 136 -9.21 5.38 -2.73
C ILE A 136 -8.73 5.52 -1.28
N THR A 137 -9.70 5.53 -0.37
CA THR A 137 -9.46 5.51 1.08
C THR A 137 -10.22 4.34 1.68
N ILE A 138 -9.53 3.48 2.41
CA ILE A 138 -10.11 2.31 3.07
C ILE A 138 -9.83 2.39 4.57
N PRO A 139 -10.83 2.50 5.43
CA PRO A 139 -10.67 2.45 6.89
C PRO A 139 -10.44 0.99 7.34
N VAL A 140 -9.26 0.48 7.05
CA VAL A 140 -8.91 -0.95 7.29
C VAL A 140 -9.07 -1.37 8.73
N GLY A 141 -8.90 -0.44 9.67
CA GLY A 141 -9.10 -0.69 11.10
C GLY A 141 -10.53 -1.06 11.51
N GLN A 142 -11.51 -0.82 10.62
CA GLN A 142 -12.89 -1.22 10.85
C GLN A 142 -13.17 -2.66 10.42
N TYR A 143 -12.29 -3.24 9.60
CA TYR A 143 -12.47 -4.57 9.00
C TYR A 143 -11.46 -5.58 9.50
N ALA A 144 -10.22 -5.16 9.73
CA ALA A 144 -9.20 -6.03 10.28
C ALA A 144 -9.54 -6.32 11.75
N THR A 145 -9.72 -7.58 12.08
CA THR A 145 -9.83 -8.01 13.48
C THR A 145 -8.49 -7.73 14.16
N SER A 146 -8.44 -6.69 14.97
CA SER A 146 -7.34 -6.16 15.77
C SER A 146 -6.06 -7.01 15.79
N GLY A 147 -4.96 -6.47 15.36
CA GLY A 147 -3.67 -7.13 15.45
C GLY A 147 -2.64 -6.44 14.57
N ARG A 148 -1.45 -7.03 14.58
CA ARG A 148 -0.36 -6.58 13.74
C ARG A 148 -0.53 -7.17 12.34
N THR A 149 -0.57 -6.31 11.32
CA THR A 149 -0.25 -6.74 9.96
C THR A 149 1.25 -6.70 9.76
N ASN A 150 1.77 -7.63 8.96
CA ASN A 150 3.17 -7.61 8.55
C ASN A 150 3.33 -7.31 7.06
N TYR A 151 2.23 -7.40 6.31
CA TYR A 151 2.26 -7.36 4.85
C TYR A 151 1.10 -6.57 4.28
N LEU A 152 1.40 -5.79 3.24
CA LEU A 152 0.41 -5.20 2.35
C LEU A 152 0.53 -5.87 0.98
N VAL A 153 -0.58 -6.41 0.49
CA VAL A 153 -0.65 -7.19 -0.75
C VAL A 153 -1.34 -6.38 -1.83
N PHE A 154 -0.80 -6.40 -3.04
CA PHE A 154 -1.31 -5.74 -4.25
C PHE A 154 -1.67 -6.80 -5.28
N ILE A 155 -2.88 -6.73 -5.83
CA ILE A 155 -3.46 -7.85 -6.57
C ILE A 155 -3.89 -7.40 -7.98
N ALA A 156 -3.44 -8.16 -8.98
CA ALA A 156 -4.01 -8.25 -10.31
C ALA A 156 -4.20 -9.73 -10.61
N ASP A 157 -5.43 -10.24 -10.40
CA ASP A 157 -5.73 -11.65 -10.57
C ASP A 157 -6.50 -11.86 -11.88
N HIS A 158 -5.98 -12.73 -12.73
CA HIS A 158 -6.62 -13.16 -13.96
C HIS A 158 -6.08 -14.52 -14.37
N ASP A 159 -6.54 -15.57 -13.71
CA ASP A 159 -6.08 -16.94 -13.96
C ASP A 159 -6.92 -17.68 -15.00
N ALA A 160 -8.13 -17.22 -15.32
CA ALA A 160 -8.97 -17.78 -16.37
C ALA A 160 -8.69 -17.11 -17.72
N GLY A 161 -8.27 -17.88 -18.70
CA GLY A 161 -8.16 -17.43 -20.10
C GLY A 161 -6.85 -16.71 -20.43
N ALA A 162 -6.92 -15.46 -20.89
CA ALA A 162 -5.79 -14.78 -21.53
C ALA A 162 -4.75 -14.20 -20.56
N LYS A 163 -4.96 -14.25 -19.25
CA LYS A 163 -4.06 -13.68 -18.22
C LYS A 163 -3.55 -12.29 -18.61
N ASN A 164 -4.42 -11.28 -18.60
CA ASN A 164 -4.08 -9.94 -19.05
C ASN A 164 -4.60 -8.84 -18.11
N GLY A 165 -4.80 -9.14 -16.83
CA GLY A 165 -5.14 -8.14 -15.82
C GLY A 165 -4.04 -7.09 -15.65
N GLU A 166 -4.39 -5.91 -15.17
CA GLU A 166 -3.43 -4.87 -14.80
C GLU A 166 -3.95 -4.09 -13.60
N SER A 167 -3.12 -3.94 -12.59
CA SER A 167 -3.36 -3.06 -11.45
C SER A 167 -2.18 -2.11 -11.27
N VAL A 168 -2.46 -0.81 -11.20
CA VAL A 168 -1.44 0.21 -10.97
C VAL A 168 -1.74 0.95 -9.68
N PHE A 169 -0.78 0.98 -8.77
CA PHE A 169 -0.87 1.60 -7.46
C PHE A 169 0.21 2.66 -7.28
N ARG A 170 -0.16 3.81 -6.73
CA ARG A 170 0.78 4.87 -6.34
C ARG A 170 0.27 5.65 -5.14
N ASN A 171 1.11 6.49 -4.55
CA ASN A 171 0.78 7.32 -3.38
C ASN A 171 0.16 6.49 -2.24
N VAL A 172 0.70 5.29 -2.03
CA VAL A 172 0.19 4.36 -1.01
C VAL A 172 0.65 4.81 0.36
N ARG A 173 -0.29 4.97 1.29
CA ARG A 173 -0.04 5.37 2.67
C ARG A 173 -0.86 4.51 3.63
N VAL A 174 -0.28 4.20 4.79
CA VAL A 174 -0.95 3.54 5.92
C VAL A 174 -0.70 4.35 7.18
N PHE A 175 -1.74 4.85 7.83
CA PHE A 175 -1.64 5.70 9.00
C PHE A 175 -2.91 5.64 9.87
N ASP A 176 -2.83 6.14 11.10
CA ASP A 176 -4.00 6.33 11.94
C ASP A 176 -4.58 7.73 11.72
N ASP A 177 -5.91 7.79 11.63
CA ASP A 177 -6.72 9.00 11.42
C ASP A 177 -7.90 8.98 12.40
N THR A 178 -7.65 9.44 13.62
CA THR A 178 -8.64 9.37 14.71
C THR A 178 -9.79 10.37 14.53
N ASN A 179 -9.53 11.50 13.88
CA ASN A 179 -10.53 12.57 13.71
C ASN A 179 -11.18 12.61 12.33
N GLY A 180 -10.75 11.74 11.39
CA GLY A 180 -11.36 11.58 10.07
C GLY A 180 -10.99 12.68 9.07
N ASN A 181 -9.88 13.39 9.26
CA ASN A 181 -9.45 14.46 8.37
C ASN A 181 -8.45 14.03 7.28
N LEU A 182 -8.08 12.74 7.24
CA LEU A 182 -7.11 12.11 6.34
C LEU A 182 -5.68 12.67 6.48
N ILE A 183 -5.37 13.19 7.67
CA ILE A 183 -4.02 13.55 8.08
C ILE A 183 -3.55 12.49 9.08
N ASP A 184 -2.34 12.00 8.90
CA ASP A 184 -1.71 11.09 9.86
C ASP A 184 -1.68 11.74 11.26
N ASP A 185 -2.24 11.06 12.25
CA ASP A 185 -2.34 11.55 13.63
C ASP A 185 -1.00 12.05 14.19
N ARG A 186 0.12 11.45 13.76
CA ARG A 186 1.47 11.86 14.16
C ARG A 186 1.88 13.22 13.58
N CYS A 187 1.23 13.65 12.50
CA CYS A 187 1.49 14.91 11.80
C CYS A 187 0.35 15.92 11.96
N ASP A 188 -0.74 15.54 12.63
CA ASP A 188 -1.93 16.37 12.75
C ASP A 188 -1.78 17.40 13.88
N PRO A 189 -1.74 18.71 13.57
CA PRO A 189 -1.67 19.75 14.58
C PRO A 189 -2.97 19.93 15.40
N ALA A 190 -4.05 19.24 15.03
CA ALA A 190 -5.34 19.26 15.73
C ALA A 190 -5.47 18.18 16.80
N LEU A 191 -4.49 17.28 16.91
CA LEU A 191 -4.32 16.28 17.95
C LEU A 191 -3.10 16.60 18.79
#